data_e73b387b4fe619e1893e0cb87c460bfa
#
_entry.id   e73b387b4fe619e1893e0cb87c460bfa
#
_cell.length_a   1.000
_cell.length_b   1.000
_cell.length_c   1.000
_cell.angle_alpha   90.00
_cell.angle_beta   90.00
_cell.angle_gamma   90.00
#
_symmetry.space_group_name_H-M   'P 1'
#
loop_
_entity.id
_entity.type
_entity.pdbx_description
1 polymer ?
#
loop_
_entity_poly.entity_id
_entity_poly.type
_entity_poly.pdbx_seq_one_letter_code
_entity_poly.pdbx_strand_id
1 'polypeptide(L)'
;YLAELAGLESIIGAFLAGMALNRLIPSTSPLMNRVEFVGNAIFIPFFLIGVGMLIDYRAFFTNWDTIKVGAVMIVVATVAKFGAAWLTQKTFRMSVDQRRVIFGLSNAQAAATLAAVMVGYNVILGETPAGEPIRLLNESVLNGTILMILVTCTMASFSAQKGAHNIAMNDVSEEKEGTGEHQERILIPVSYEKNVTELVNLSTAIKSKKNKNGLFALNVINNQASDDKAFKQSKKVLNMAVTTASATDNVLQDLLRYDLNVANAIISVIKEQGITDLVLGLHQGKGVVSSFLGNMTEAILGQSNVTTLIYRPIQPIATVKRHLVVVPARAEKEVGFPMWVNKVWNIIHNSGAKAVFYASEDTTMYLKEIYKKRPIEAEFSSFDDWDDFLIMSREIKSDDTLWVVMSRRERLSYHANMSRIPNYLNKYFQSNSFVLVYPIQAGETNNRYLV
;
A
#
# COMPACT_ATOMS: atom_id res chain seq x y z
N TYR A 1 -27.26 -25.41 2.35
CA TYR A 1 -28.15 -26.48 2.77
C TYR A 1 -29.49 -25.98 3.29
N LEU A 2 -29.57 -25.13 4.33
CA LEU A 2 -30.84 -24.61 4.87
C LEU A 2 -31.65 -23.81 3.85
N ALA A 3 -30.99 -23.03 3.00
CA ALA A 3 -31.62 -22.29 1.92
C ALA A 3 -32.21 -23.25 0.87
N GLU A 4 -31.48 -24.29 0.55
CA GLU A 4 -31.89 -25.33 -0.41
C GLU A 4 -33.12 -26.12 0.09
N LEU A 5 -33.14 -26.44 1.39
CA LEU A 5 -34.34 -27.02 2.02
C LEU A 5 -35.56 -26.09 1.99
N ALA A 6 -35.31 -24.76 1.97
CA ALA A 6 -36.38 -23.77 1.82
C ALA A 6 -36.76 -23.47 0.35
N GLY A 7 -36.20 -24.22 -0.62
CA GLY A 7 -36.42 -24.00 -2.05
C GLY A 7 -35.70 -22.81 -2.64
N LEU A 8 -34.68 -22.29 -1.95
CA LEU A 8 -33.83 -21.20 -2.43
C LEU A 8 -32.49 -21.76 -2.90
N GLU A 9 -31.89 -21.10 -3.88
CA GLU A 9 -30.53 -21.41 -4.31
C GLU A 9 -29.51 -21.31 -3.17
N SER A 10 -28.60 -22.28 -3.09
CA SER A 10 -27.57 -22.34 -2.02
C SER A 10 -26.67 -21.12 -1.95
N ILE A 11 -26.44 -20.44 -3.09
CA ILE A 11 -25.68 -19.18 -3.19
C ILE A 11 -26.34 -18.05 -2.36
N ILE A 12 -27.69 -17.94 -2.42
CA ILE A 12 -28.44 -16.94 -1.68
C ILE A 12 -28.28 -17.20 -0.17
N GLY A 13 -28.35 -18.47 0.25
CA GLY A 13 -28.13 -18.86 1.64
C GLY A 13 -26.73 -18.52 2.14
N ALA A 14 -25.71 -18.79 1.36
CA ALA A 14 -24.32 -18.45 1.65
C ALA A 14 -24.11 -16.93 1.79
N PHE A 15 -24.69 -16.15 0.90
CA PHE A 15 -24.64 -14.68 0.92
C PHE A 15 -25.30 -14.10 2.18
N LEU A 16 -26.51 -14.58 2.50
CA LEU A 16 -27.23 -14.14 3.72
C LEU A 16 -26.48 -14.53 5.01
N ALA A 17 -25.87 -15.72 5.04
CA ALA A 17 -25.03 -16.13 6.16
C ALA A 17 -23.79 -15.22 6.30
N GLY A 18 -23.14 -14.89 5.19
CA GLY A 18 -22.01 -13.96 5.17
C GLY A 18 -22.39 -12.57 5.69
N MET A 19 -23.54 -12.04 5.25
CA MET A 19 -24.04 -10.75 5.76
C MET A 19 -24.35 -10.78 7.25
N ALA A 20 -24.97 -11.84 7.75
CA ALA A 20 -25.31 -12.00 9.15
C ALA A 20 -24.06 -12.07 10.04
N LEU A 21 -23.02 -12.78 9.59
CA LEU A 21 -21.76 -12.96 10.28
C LEU A 21 -20.84 -11.72 10.19
N ASN A 22 -20.94 -10.93 9.13
CA ASN A 22 -20.07 -9.77 8.92
C ASN A 22 -20.12 -8.75 10.07
N ARG A 23 -21.27 -8.60 10.70
CA ARG A 23 -21.43 -7.72 11.87
C ARG A 23 -20.82 -8.30 13.16
N LEU A 24 -20.73 -9.62 13.26
CA LEU A 24 -20.28 -10.35 14.46
C LEU A 24 -18.78 -10.64 14.43
N ILE A 25 -18.18 -10.72 13.24
CA ILE A 25 -16.77 -11.05 13.05
C ILE A 25 -16.03 -9.82 12.51
N PRO A 26 -15.24 -9.13 13.34
CA PRO A 26 -14.43 -8.00 12.89
C PRO A 26 -13.48 -8.44 11.75
N SER A 27 -13.30 -7.57 10.75
CA SER A 27 -12.41 -7.83 9.60
C SER A 27 -10.95 -8.10 9.98
N THR A 28 -10.53 -7.65 11.16
CA THR A 28 -9.18 -7.84 11.71
C THR A 28 -9.05 -9.06 12.62
N SER A 29 -10.11 -9.86 12.76
CA SER A 29 -10.11 -11.03 13.67
C SER A 29 -9.30 -12.18 13.08
N PRO A 30 -8.64 -13.01 13.93
CA PRO A 30 -7.97 -14.24 13.47
C PRO A 30 -8.89 -15.21 12.73
N LEU A 31 -10.19 -15.20 13.07
CA LEU A 31 -11.21 -16.02 12.42
C LEU A 31 -11.45 -15.53 10.99
N MET A 32 -11.59 -14.22 10.77
CA MET A 32 -11.77 -13.66 9.43
C MET A 32 -10.58 -13.97 8.54
N ASN A 33 -9.35 -13.80 9.05
CA ASN A 33 -8.14 -14.14 8.30
C ASN A 33 -8.10 -15.62 7.87
N ARG A 34 -8.58 -16.54 8.72
CA ARG A 34 -8.67 -17.98 8.37
C ARG A 34 -9.74 -18.25 7.32
N VAL A 35 -10.91 -17.63 7.45
CA VAL A 35 -12.00 -17.75 6.47
C VAL A 35 -11.56 -17.20 5.12
N GLU A 36 -10.93 -16.04 5.10
CA GLU A 36 -10.39 -15.41 3.90
C GLU A 36 -9.29 -16.27 3.25
N PHE A 37 -8.36 -16.80 4.06
CA PHE A 37 -7.31 -17.70 3.58
C PHE A 37 -7.91 -18.96 2.90
N VAL A 38 -8.85 -19.63 3.56
CA VAL A 38 -9.48 -20.84 3.00
C VAL A 38 -10.28 -20.51 1.74
N GLY A 39 -11.00 -19.37 1.74
CA GLY A 39 -11.71 -18.87 0.57
C GLY A 39 -10.80 -18.66 -0.63
N ASN A 40 -9.73 -17.91 -0.42
CA ASN A 40 -8.78 -17.55 -1.48
C ASN A 40 -7.89 -18.72 -1.92
N ALA A 41 -7.48 -19.58 -1.00
CA ALA A 41 -6.55 -20.68 -1.31
C ALA A 41 -7.24 -21.92 -1.91
N ILE A 42 -8.49 -22.19 -1.54
CA ILE A 42 -9.19 -23.41 -1.93
C ILE A 42 -10.43 -23.09 -2.76
N PHE A 43 -11.42 -22.42 -2.19
CA PHE A 43 -12.74 -22.32 -2.83
C PHE A 43 -12.73 -21.50 -4.12
N ILE A 44 -12.05 -20.36 -4.15
CA ILE A 44 -11.99 -19.50 -5.34
C ILE A 44 -11.26 -20.18 -6.50
N PRO A 45 -10.05 -20.80 -6.34
CA PRO A 45 -9.39 -21.51 -7.42
C PRO A 45 -10.21 -22.67 -7.97
N PHE A 46 -10.81 -23.50 -7.09
CA PHE A 46 -11.66 -24.62 -7.55
C PHE A 46 -12.90 -24.14 -8.30
N PHE A 47 -13.54 -23.06 -7.83
CA PHE A 47 -14.66 -22.44 -8.53
C PHE A 47 -14.25 -21.95 -9.93
N LEU A 48 -13.13 -21.23 -10.03
CA LEU A 48 -12.63 -20.71 -11.31
C LEU A 48 -12.24 -21.81 -12.28
N ILE A 49 -11.62 -22.90 -11.80
CA ILE A 49 -11.30 -24.09 -12.62
C ILE A 49 -12.58 -24.75 -13.10
N GLY A 50 -13.53 -24.99 -12.20
CA GLY A 50 -14.81 -25.60 -12.53
C GLY A 50 -15.59 -24.84 -13.60
N VAL A 51 -15.61 -23.52 -13.46
CA VAL A 51 -16.21 -22.63 -14.46
C VAL A 51 -15.41 -22.64 -15.76
N GLY A 52 -14.08 -22.60 -15.68
CA GLY A 52 -13.21 -22.65 -16.86
C GLY A 52 -13.43 -23.91 -17.70
N MET A 53 -13.76 -25.04 -17.07
CA MET A 53 -14.07 -26.30 -17.76
C MET A 53 -15.39 -26.27 -18.52
N LEU A 54 -16.30 -25.36 -18.20
CA LEU A 54 -17.58 -25.19 -18.90
C LEU A 54 -17.46 -24.28 -20.12
N ILE A 55 -16.31 -23.66 -20.34
CA ILE A 55 -16.10 -22.74 -21.46
C ILE A 55 -15.83 -23.54 -22.72
N ASP A 56 -16.73 -23.46 -23.70
CA ASP A 56 -16.44 -23.89 -25.06
C ASP A 56 -15.87 -22.73 -25.88
N TYR A 57 -14.52 -22.67 -25.94
CA TYR A 57 -13.81 -21.62 -26.71
C TYR A 57 -14.10 -21.72 -28.23
N ARG A 58 -14.51 -22.89 -28.73
CA ARG A 58 -14.87 -23.10 -30.15
C ARG A 58 -16.16 -22.38 -30.51
N ALA A 59 -17.09 -22.25 -29.58
CA ALA A 59 -18.33 -21.50 -29.75
C ALA A 59 -18.11 -20.04 -30.14
N PHE A 60 -16.95 -19.43 -29.74
CA PHE A 60 -16.60 -18.07 -30.14
C PHE A 60 -16.27 -17.93 -31.64
N PHE A 61 -15.85 -19.00 -32.28
CA PHE A 61 -15.47 -18.97 -33.70
C PHE A 61 -16.53 -19.58 -34.64
N THR A 62 -17.40 -20.40 -34.11
CA THR A 62 -18.39 -21.16 -34.92
C THR A 62 -19.81 -20.65 -34.78
N ASN A 63 -20.16 -20.00 -33.66
CA ASN A 63 -21.52 -19.59 -33.40
C ASN A 63 -21.68 -18.05 -33.40
N TRP A 64 -22.27 -17.54 -34.48
CA TRP A 64 -22.57 -16.09 -34.61
C TRP A 64 -23.48 -15.54 -33.51
N ASP A 65 -24.38 -16.35 -32.95
CA ASP A 65 -25.28 -15.90 -31.89
C ASP A 65 -24.54 -15.66 -30.58
N THR A 66 -23.53 -16.47 -30.27
CA THR A 66 -22.64 -16.24 -29.12
C THR A 66 -21.91 -14.89 -29.22
N ILE A 67 -21.39 -14.58 -30.42
CA ILE A 67 -20.69 -13.29 -30.66
C ILE A 67 -21.67 -12.12 -30.55
N LYS A 68 -22.86 -12.21 -31.13
CA LYS A 68 -23.88 -11.17 -31.03
C LYS A 68 -24.30 -10.92 -29.59
N VAL A 69 -24.62 -11.99 -28.85
CA VAL A 69 -24.99 -11.90 -27.42
C VAL A 69 -23.88 -11.29 -26.63
N GLY A 70 -22.65 -11.77 -26.77
CA GLY A 70 -21.48 -11.21 -26.09
C GLY A 70 -21.24 -9.75 -26.42
N ALA A 71 -21.33 -9.35 -27.68
CA ALA A 71 -21.18 -7.95 -28.12
C ALA A 71 -22.25 -7.03 -27.51
N VAL A 72 -23.52 -7.46 -27.53
CA VAL A 72 -24.61 -6.70 -26.90
C VAL A 72 -24.38 -6.56 -25.41
N MET A 73 -24.02 -7.64 -24.72
CA MET A 73 -23.73 -7.60 -23.29
C MET A 73 -22.55 -6.66 -22.95
N ILE A 74 -21.46 -6.71 -23.72
CA ILE A 74 -20.30 -5.82 -23.57
C ILE A 74 -20.72 -4.35 -23.72
N VAL A 75 -21.44 -4.03 -24.79
CA VAL A 75 -21.86 -2.65 -25.09
C VAL A 75 -22.79 -2.14 -23.99
N VAL A 76 -23.83 -2.90 -23.67
CA VAL A 76 -24.83 -2.47 -22.65
C VAL A 76 -24.15 -2.32 -21.27
N ALA A 77 -23.36 -3.28 -20.83
CA ALA A 77 -22.66 -3.21 -19.54
C ALA A 77 -21.70 -2.02 -19.49
N THR A 78 -20.88 -1.84 -20.52
CA THR A 78 -19.89 -0.76 -20.57
C THR A 78 -20.54 0.62 -20.63
N VAL A 79 -21.56 0.79 -21.47
CA VAL A 79 -22.30 2.08 -21.59
C VAL A 79 -23.04 2.42 -20.30
N ALA A 80 -23.71 1.45 -19.69
CA ALA A 80 -24.41 1.66 -18.42
C ALA A 80 -23.44 2.07 -17.29
N LYS A 81 -22.31 1.36 -17.17
CA LYS A 81 -21.28 1.66 -16.15
C LYS A 81 -20.57 2.99 -16.41
N PHE A 82 -20.28 3.31 -17.67
CA PHE A 82 -19.70 4.59 -18.03
C PHE A 82 -20.68 5.74 -17.74
N GLY A 83 -21.96 5.57 -18.09
CA GLY A 83 -23.01 6.55 -17.79
C GLY A 83 -23.17 6.77 -16.28
N ALA A 84 -23.17 5.71 -15.48
CA ALA A 84 -23.22 5.81 -14.03
C ALA A 84 -21.99 6.54 -13.47
N ALA A 85 -20.78 6.19 -13.90
CA ALA A 85 -19.55 6.87 -13.48
C ALA A 85 -19.52 8.35 -13.88
N TRP A 86 -20.03 8.68 -15.07
CA TRP A 86 -20.15 10.06 -15.54
C TRP A 86 -21.18 10.87 -14.73
N LEU A 87 -22.33 10.27 -14.43
CA LEU A 87 -23.35 10.89 -13.59
C LEU A 87 -22.82 11.15 -12.18
N THR A 88 -22.13 10.17 -11.59
CA THR A 88 -21.46 10.29 -10.29
C THR A 88 -20.44 11.43 -10.32
N GLN A 89 -19.60 11.50 -11.36
CA GLN A 89 -18.65 12.59 -11.53
C GLN A 89 -19.34 13.96 -11.51
N LYS A 90 -20.42 14.13 -12.25
CA LYS A 90 -21.14 15.40 -12.30
C LYS A 90 -21.84 15.76 -11.00
N THR A 91 -22.50 14.79 -10.37
CA THR A 91 -23.25 14.99 -9.12
C THR A 91 -22.33 15.39 -7.98
N PHE A 92 -21.19 14.69 -7.83
CA PHE A 92 -20.25 14.93 -6.74
C PHE A 92 -19.07 15.84 -7.11
N ARG A 93 -19.08 16.44 -8.30
CA ARG A 93 -18.04 17.35 -8.82
C ARG A 93 -16.63 16.73 -8.76
N MET A 94 -16.52 15.45 -9.08
CA MET A 94 -15.28 14.69 -9.06
C MET A 94 -14.41 14.99 -10.30
N SER A 95 -13.11 14.71 -10.21
CA SER A 95 -12.19 14.84 -11.34
C SER A 95 -12.44 13.78 -12.43
N VAL A 96 -11.89 14.02 -13.62
CA VAL A 96 -11.95 13.06 -14.73
C VAL A 96 -11.23 11.77 -14.37
N ASP A 97 -10.14 11.85 -13.61
CA ASP A 97 -9.36 10.68 -13.22
C ASP A 97 -10.04 9.86 -12.13
N GLN A 98 -10.74 10.50 -11.19
CA GLN A 98 -11.64 9.81 -10.26
C GLN A 98 -12.76 9.07 -11.00
N ARG A 99 -13.37 9.67 -12.04
CA ARG A 99 -14.33 8.95 -12.90
C ARG A 99 -13.72 7.72 -13.56
N ARG A 100 -12.46 7.82 -14.07
CA ARG A 100 -11.77 6.67 -14.68
C ARG A 100 -11.59 5.52 -13.69
N VAL A 101 -11.25 5.83 -12.44
CA VAL A 101 -11.14 4.83 -11.38
C VAL A 101 -12.50 4.22 -11.06
N ILE A 102 -13.55 5.03 -10.86
CA ILE A 102 -14.91 4.56 -10.59
C ILE A 102 -15.42 3.66 -11.73
N PHE A 103 -15.24 4.10 -12.98
CA PHE A 103 -15.60 3.30 -14.15
C PHE A 103 -14.80 1.99 -14.18
N GLY A 104 -13.48 2.03 -14.03
CA GLY A 104 -12.64 0.85 -14.05
C GLY A 104 -13.02 -0.16 -12.97
N LEU A 105 -13.18 0.26 -11.73
CA LEU A 105 -13.56 -0.63 -10.63
C LEU A 105 -14.98 -1.20 -10.77
N SER A 106 -15.91 -0.43 -11.32
CA SER A 106 -17.30 -0.86 -11.49
C SER A 106 -17.54 -1.69 -12.74
N ASN A 107 -16.73 -1.53 -13.80
CA ASN A 107 -16.90 -2.21 -15.08
C ASN A 107 -16.35 -3.65 -15.10
N ALA A 108 -15.46 -4.00 -14.16
CA ALA A 108 -14.94 -5.35 -14.03
C ALA A 108 -16.06 -6.31 -13.61
N GLN A 109 -16.54 -7.09 -14.57
CA GLN A 109 -17.50 -8.18 -14.33
C GLN A 109 -16.68 -9.46 -14.12
N ALA A 110 -16.93 -10.19 -13.03
CA ALA A 110 -16.11 -11.36 -12.70
C ALA A 110 -16.97 -12.50 -12.11
N ALA A 111 -16.49 -13.14 -11.05
CA ALA A 111 -17.05 -14.34 -10.47
C ALA A 111 -18.55 -14.26 -10.13
N ALA A 112 -19.02 -13.12 -9.59
CA ALA A 112 -20.44 -12.98 -9.24
C ALA A 112 -21.37 -13.02 -10.45
N THR A 113 -20.99 -12.37 -11.56
CA THR A 113 -21.76 -12.39 -12.80
C THR A 113 -21.81 -13.80 -13.39
N LEU A 114 -20.68 -14.48 -13.36
CA LEU A 114 -20.57 -15.84 -13.86
C LEU A 114 -21.38 -16.82 -13.00
N ALA A 115 -21.34 -16.69 -11.68
CA ALA A 115 -22.17 -17.48 -10.77
C ALA A 115 -23.66 -17.28 -11.04
N ALA A 116 -24.10 -16.04 -11.23
CA ALA A 116 -25.51 -15.74 -11.55
C ALA A 116 -25.96 -16.37 -12.89
N VAL A 117 -25.12 -16.31 -13.91
CA VAL A 117 -25.40 -16.91 -15.21
C VAL A 117 -25.40 -18.43 -15.12
N MET A 118 -24.50 -19.03 -14.33
CA MET A 118 -24.48 -20.49 -14.07
C MET A 118 -25.75 -20.97 -13.40
N VAL A 119 -26.26 -20.24 -12.40
CA VAL A 119 -27.57 -20.55 -11.79
C VAL A 119 -28.67 -20.57 -12.86
N GLY A 120 -28.75 -19.49 -13.67
CA GLY A 120 -29.76 -19.44 -14.75
C GLY A 120 -29.59 -20.53 -15.83
N TYR A 121 -28.35 -20.93 -16.12
CA TYR A 121 -28.08 -22.04 -17.04
C TYR A 121 -28.52 -23.39 -16.48
N ASN A 122 -28.42 -23.62 -15.18
CA ASN A 122 -28.82 -24.87 -14.53
C ASN A 122 -30.32 -24.99 -14.32
N VAL A 123 -31.08 -23.90 -14.41
CA VAL A 123 -32.56 -23.97 -14.33
C VAL A 123 -33.14 -24.56 -15.60
N ILE A 124 -33.81 -25.73 -15.47
CA ILE A 124 -34.51 -26.44 -16.55
C ILE A 124 -35.99 -26.05 -16.49
N LEU A 125 -36.51 -25.49 -17.57
CA LEU A 125 -37.90 -25.06 -17.71
C LEU A 125 -38.79 -26.16 -18.25
N GLY A 126 -38.21 -27.16 -18.94
CA GLY A 126 -38.92 -28.28 -19.59
C GLY A 126 -38.00 -29.09 -20.46
N GLU A 127 -38.55 -30.01 -21.19
CA GLU A 127 -37.82 -30.85 -22.17
C GLU A 127 -38.41 -30.67 -23.56
N THR A 128 -37.56 -30.71 -24.58
CA THR A 128 -37.99 -30.75 -25.97
C THR A 128 -38.60 -32.12 -26.29
N PRO A 129 -39.40 -32.27 -27.38
CA PRO A 129 -39.89 -33.59 -27.83
C PRO A 129 -38.78 -34.61 -28.10
N ALA A 130 -37.54 -34.16 -28.25
CA ALA A 130 -36.35 -34.99 -28.43
C ALA A 130 -35.65 -35.37 -27.09
N GLY A 131 -36.19 -34.96 -25.93
CA GLY A 131 -35.62 -35.24 -24.61
C GLY A 131 -34.46 -34.28 -24.18
N GLU A 132 -34.23 -33.19 -24.93
CA GLU A 132 -33.19 -32.21 -24.55
C GLU A 132 -33.76 -31.20 -23.56
N PRO A 133 -33.00 -30.79 -22.50
CA PRO A 133 -33.48 -29.87 -21.51
C PRO A 133 -33.57 -28.44 -22.08
N ILE A 134 -34.73 -27.80 -21.93
CA ILE A 134 -34.93 -26.38 -22.22
C ILE A 134 -34.46 -25.59 -21.00
N ARG A 135 -33.31 -24.94 -21.11
CA ARG A 135 -32.70 -24.18 -20.03
C ARG A 135 -33.20 -22.72 -20.03
N LEU A 136 -33.25 -22.08 -18.86
CA LEU A 136 -33.61 -20.68 -18.73
C LEU A 136 -32.63 -19.78 -19.51
N LEU A 137 -31.34 -20.04 -19.40
CA LEU A 137 -30.29 -19.39 -20.19
C LEU A 137 -29.62 -20.43 -21.09
N ASN A 138 -29.43 -20.09 -22.35
CA ASN A 138 -28.80 -20.99 -23.32
C ASN A 138 -27.25 -20.88 -23.28
N GLU A 139 -26.57 -21.81 -23.97
CA GLU A 139 -25.11 -21.81 -24.05
C GLU A 139 -24.52 -20.53 -24.66
N SER A 140 -25.23 -19.89 -25.59
CA SER A 140 -24.77 -18.62 -26.18
C SER A 140 -24.70 -17.49 -25.15
N VAL A 141 -25.58 -17.47 -24.15
CA VAL A 141 -25.53 -16.49 -23.04
C VAL A 141 -24.36 -16.81 -22.10
N LEU A 142 -24.13 -18.08 -21.77
CA LEU A 142 -23.02 -18.50 -20.94
C LEU A 142 -21.69 -18.11 -21.58
N ASN A 143 -21.44 -18.51 -22.80
CA ASN A 143 -20.24 -18.22 -23.56
C ASN A 143 -20.10 -16.69 -23.83
N GLY A 144 -21.21 -16.00 -24.19
CA GLY A 144 -21.23 -14.55 -24.35
C GLY A 144 -20.86 -13.79 -23.08
N THR A 145 -21.26 -14.30 -21.90
CA THR A 145 -20.87 -13.74 -20.61
C THR A 145 -19.37 -13.85 -20.37
N ILE A 146 -18.76 -14.95 -20.75
CA ILE A 146 -17.31 -15.12 -20.60
C ILE A 146 -16.55 -14.14 -21.48
N LEU A 147 -17.00 -13.95 -22.74
CA LEU A 147 -16.42 -12.94 -23.62
C LEU A 147 -16.58 -11.53 -23.03
N MET A 148 -17.76 -11.22 -22.46
CA MET A 148 -18.00 -9.97 -21.76
C MET A 148 -17.03 -9.77 -20.59
N ILE A 149 -16.82 -10.79 -19.75
CA ILE A 149 -15.89 -10.72 -18.61
C ILE A 149 -14.49 -10.39 -19.09
N LEU A 150 -13.99 -11.10 -20.11
CA LEU A 150 -12.64 -10.90 -20.65
C LEU A 150 -12.44 -9.44 -21.14
N VAL A 151 -13.38 -8.93 -21.92
CA VAL A 151 -13.29 -7.57 -22.47
C VAL A 151 -13.47 -6.52 -21.39
N THR A 152 -14.47 -6.66 -20.51
CA THR A 152 -14.75 -5.66 -19.47
C THR A 152 -13.64 -5.60 -18.41
N CYS A 153 -13.05 -6.73 -18.00
CA CYS A 153 -11.92 -6.77 -17.08
C CYS A 153 -10.67 -6.12 -17.68
N THR A 154 -10.41 -6.35 -18.98
CA THR A 154 -9.29 -5.71 -19.68
C THR A 154 -9.48 -4.19 -19.73
N MET A 155 -10.63 -3.72 -20.18
CA MET A 155 -10.95 -2.28 -20.21
C MET A 155 -10.92 -1.64 -18.81
N ALA A 156 -11.44 -2.34 -17.82
CA ALA A 156 -11.47 -1.94 -16.43
C ALA A 156 -10.05 -1.72 -15.87
N SER A 157 -9.15 -2.68 -16.11
CA SER A 157 -7.77 -2.62 -15.68
C SER A 157 -7.04 -1.40 -16.22
N PHE A 158 -7.11 -1.15 -17.53
CA PHE A 158 -6.47 0.03 -18.14
C PHE A 158 -7.05 1.34 -17.64
N SER A 159 -8.38 1.42 -17.49
CA SER A 159 -9.03 2.64 -17.03
C SER A 159 -8.70 2.96 -15.57
N ALA A 160 -8.79 1.96 -14.69
CA ALA A 160 -8.47 2.11 -13.27
C ALA A 160 -7.00 2.48 -13.04
N GLN A 161 -6.08 1.77 -13.72
CA GLN A 161 -4.65 2.01 -13.61
C GLN A 161 -4.26 3.42 -14.05
N LYS A 162 -4.79 3.88 -15.21
CA LYS A 162 -4.52 5.23 -15.72
C LYS A 162 -5.09 6.30 -14.79
N GLY A 163 -6.32 6.11 -14.29
CA GLY A 163 -6.94 7.05 -13.35
C GLY A 163 -6.19 7.13 -12.03
N ALA A 164 -5.85 5.98 -11.44
CA ALA A 164 -5.10 5.92 -10.19
C ALA A 164 -3.70 6.53 -10.31
N HIS A 165 -3.00 6.25 -11.42
CA HIS A 165 -1.68 6.85 -11.68
C HIS A 165 -1.76 8.38 -11.75
N ASN A 166 -2.72 8.92 -12.50
CA ASN A 166 -2.90 10.36 -12.63
C ASN A 166 -3.30 11.03 -11.32
N ILE A 167 -4.17 10.40 -10.51
CA ILE A 167 -4.53 10.91 -9.18
C ILE A 167 -3.28 10.95 -8.30
N ALA A 168 -2.51 9.86 -8.23
CA ALA A 168 -1.28 9.81 -7.45
C ALA A 168 -0.27 10.89 -7.86
N MET A 169 -0.12 11.16 -9.16
CA MET A 169 0.77 12.22 -9.67
C MET A 169 0.24 13.63 -9.40
N ASN A 170 -1.08 13.81 -9.40
CA ASN A 170 -1.72 15.10 -9.10
C ASN A 170 -1.70 15.42 -7.61
N ASP A 171 -1.85 14.43 -6.72
CA ASP A 171 -1.75 14.62 -5.26
C ASP A 171 -0.38 15.15 -4.84
N VAL A 172 0.69 14.78 -5.56
CA VAL A 172 2.02 15.40 -5.39
C VAL A 172 2.04 16.87 -5.81
N SER A 173 1.19 17.23 -6.79
CA SER A 173 1.15 18.57 -7.38
C SER A 173 0.21 19.53 -6.67
N GLU A 174 -0.81 19.00 -5.97
CA GLU A 174 -1.90 19.75 -5.35
C GLU A 174 -1.97 19.53 -3.83
N GLU A 175 -0.90 19.84 -3.08
CA GLU A 175 -1.08 20.38 -1.73
C GLU A 175 -1.60 21.84 -1.82
N LYS A 176 -2.60 22.06 -2.68
CA LYS A 176 -3.45 23.22 -2.66
C LYS A 176 -4.71 22.90 -1.86
N GLU A 177 -4.76 23.54 -0.69
CA GLU A 177 -5.99 23.96 0.00
C GLU A 177 -7.20 23.02 -0.06
N GLY A 178 -7.38 22.22 1.01
CA GLY A 178 -8.73 21.92 1.49
C GLY A 178 -9.37 20.63 1.00
N THR A 179 -9.62 19.75 1.96
CA THR A 179 -10.67 18.72 1.99
C THR A 179 -10.53 17.52 1.04
N GLY A 180 -9.74 16.52 1.48
CA GLY A 180 -9.71 15.19 0.87
C GLY A 180 -8.98 14.18 1.76
N GLU A 181 -9.69 13.30 2.38
CA GLU A 181 -9.44 12.35 3.46
C GLU A 181 -8.36 11.27 3.20
N HIS A 182 -7.11 11.66 3.00
CA HIS A 182 -5.99 10.80 3.40
C HIS A 182 -5.14 11.56 4.40
N GLN A 183 -5.67 11.65 5.62
CA GLN A 183 -4.96 12.24 6.75
C GLN A 183 -3.69 11.42 6.98
N GLU A 184 -2.54 12.03 6.67
CA GLU A 184 -1.22 11.45 6.93
C GLU A 184 -1.14 11.00 8.40
N ARG A 185 -0.81 9.73 8.64
CA ARG A 185 -0.71 9.11 9.95
C ARG A 185 0.63 8.42 10.09
N ILE A 186 1.47 8.94 10.95
CA ILE A 186 2.84 8.46 11.16
C ILE A 186 2.91 7.70 12.47
N LEU A 187 3.28 6.42 12.41
CA LEU A 187 3.52 5.58 13.58
C LEU A 187 5.01 5.60 13.95
N ILE A 188 5.29 5.80 15.22
CA ILE A 188 6.62 5.88 15.81
C ILE A 188 6.72 4.83 16.92
N PRO A 189 7.18 3.62 16.65
CA PRO A 189 7.50 2.64 17.69
C PRO A 189 8.68 3.14 18.53
N VAL A 190 8.46 3.27 19.84
CA VAL A 190 9.43 3.77 20.81
C VAL A 190 9.66 2.76 21.92
N SER A 191 10.89 2.34 22.13
CA SER A 191 11.26 1.36 23.18
C SER A 191 12.26 1.90 24.18
N TYR A 192 13.11 2.84 23.76
CA TYR A 192 14.21 3.37 24.59
C TYR A 192 14.18 4.89 24.62
N GLU A 193 14.40 5.47 25.79
CA GLU A 193 14.40 6.92 26.03
C GLU A 193 15.39 7.68 25.10
N LYS A 194 16.55 7.09 24.84
CA LYS A 194 17.65 7.76 24.11
C LYS A 194 17.29 8.26 22.70
N ASN A 195 16.39 7.58 22.01
CA ASN A 195 16.09 7.89 20.61
C ASN A 195 14.70 8.50 20.40
N VAL A 196 13.88 8.58 21.44
CA VAL A 196 12.48 9.04 21.33
C VAL A 196 12.41 10.45 20.77
N THR A 197 13.16 11.37 21.33
CA THR A 197 13.15 12.77 20.91
C THR A 197 13.48 12.93 19.44
N GLU A 198 14.54 12.26 18.97
CA GLU A 198 14.96 12.40 17.57
C GLU A 198 13.99 11.71 16.58
N LEU A 199 13.36 10.58 16.97
CA LEU A 199 12.34 9.95 16.16
C LEU A 199 11.09 10.82 16.03
N VAL A 200 10.65 11.45 17.12
CA VAL A 200 9.52 12.38 17.12
C VAL A 200 9.85 13.64 16.32
N ASN A 201 11.05 14.21 16.49
CA ASN A 201 11.51 15.38 15.75
C ASN A 201 11.56 15.10 14.24
N LEU A 202 12.11 13.95 13.80
CA LEU A 202 12.07 13.55 12.41
C LEU A 202 10.64 13.44 11.91
N SER A 203 9.79 12.73 12.65
CA SER A 203 8.39 12.51 12.27
C SER A 203 7.61 13.83 12.13
N THR A 204 7.86 14.77 13.01
CA THR A 204 7.30 16.12 12.92
C THR A 204 7.84 16.89 11.72
N ALA A 205 9.14 16.77 11.42
CA ALA A 205 9.77 17.49 10.32
C ALA A 205 9.35 16.98 8.94
N ILE A 206 9.10 15.67 8.78
CA ILE A 206 8.64 15.08 7.50
C ILE A 206 7.14 15.23 7.27
N LYS A 207 6.38 15.55 8.31
CA LYS A 207 4.93 15.70 8.29
C LYS A 207 4.52 17.05 7.71
N SER A 208 3.34 17.11 7.07
CA SER A 208 2.72 18.37 6.67
C SER A 208 2.41 19.26 7.89
N LYS A 209 2.76 20.54 7.84
CA LYS A 209 2.45 21.52 8.92
C LYS A 209 0.95 21.68 9.16
N LYS A 210 0.13 21.45 8.15
CA LYS A 210 -1.34 21.57 8.25
C LYS A 210 -1.96 20.44 9.07
N ASN A 211 -1.32 19.27 9.12
CA ASN A 211 -1.82 18.10 9.84
C ASN A 211 -1.30 18.09 11.29
N LYS A 212 -2.08 18.59 12.24
CA LYS A 212 -1.70 18.62 13.65
C LYS A 212 -1.84 17.30 14.39
N ASN A 213 -2.66 16.37 13.91
CA ASN A 213 -3.11 15.18 14.65
C ASN A 213 -2.60 13.85 14.09
N GLY A 214 -1.63 13.85 13.20
CA GLY A 214 -1.18 12.66 12.46
C GLY A 214 -0.06 11.85 13.12
N LEU A 215 0.32 12.09 14.39
CA LEU A 215 1.40 11.39 15.06
C LEU A 215 0.90 10.36 16.07
N PHE A 216 1.46 9.15 16.02
CA PHE A 216 1.17 8.04 16.92
C PHE A 216 2.47 7.47 17.47
N ALA A 217 2.65 7.44 18.79
CA ALA A 217 3.75 6.72 19.42
C ALA A 217 3.26 5.38 19.96
N LEU A 218 3.96 4.32 19.66
CA LEU A 218 3.65 2.98 20.14
C LEU A 218 4.77 2.43 21.02
N ASN A 219 4.42 1.98 22.21
CA ASN A 219 5.28 1.14 23.02
C ASN A 219 4.65 -0.24 23.18
N VAL A 220 5.44 -1.30 23.02
CA VAL A 220 5.00 -2.68 23.16
C VAL A 220 5.67 -3.32 24.38
N ILE A 221 4.86 -3.77 25.35
CA ILE A 221 5.32 -4.52 26.51
C ILE A 221 5.24 -6.00 26.18
N ASN A 222 6.36 -6.72 26.38
CA ASN A 222 6.35 -8.16 26.23
C ASN A 222 5.61 -8.79 27.42
N ASN A 223 4.56 -9.56 27.13
CA ASN A 223 3.63 -10.13 28.12
C ASN A 223 4.28 -11.15 29.10
N GLN A 224 5.57 -11.52 28.87
CA GLN A 224 6.31 -12.38 29.82
C GLN A 224 6.82 -11.63 31.06
N ALA A 225 6.84 -10.30 31.01
CA ALA A 225 7.24 -9.45 32.12
C ALA A 225 6.02 -8.68 32.65
N SER A 226 5.20 -9.34 33.46
CA SER A 226 4.13 -8.67 34.24
C SER A 226 4.73 -7.87 35.40
N ASP A 227 5.59 -6.92 35.08
CA ASP A 227 6.31 -6.13 36.08
C ASP A 227 5.83 -4.69 36.03
N ASP A 228 5.36 -4.16 37.15
CA ASP A 228 5.01 -2.74 37.34
C ASP A 228 6.11 -1.80 36.84
N LYS A 229 7.36 -2.27 36.84
CA LYS A 229 8.51 -1.55 36.30
C LYS A 229 8.46 -1.36 34.78
N ALA A 230 8.10 -2.41 34.04
CA ALA A 230 7.98 -2.34 32.58
C ALA A 230 6.87 -1.37 32.17
N PHE A 231 5.74 -1.39 32.86
CA PHE A 231 4.64 -0.45 32.64
C PHE A 231 5.06 1.00 32.93
N LYS A 232 5.70 1.26 34.07
CA LYS A 232 6.17 2.60 34.42
C LYS A 232 7.20 3.14 33.41
N GLN A 233 8.12 2.28 32.96
CA GLN A 233 9.13 2.62 31.97
C GLN A 233 8.47 2.95 30.62
N SER A 234 7.53 2.13 30.14
CA SER A 234 6.79 2.35 28.91
C SER A 234 6.03 3.67 28.94
N LYS A 235 5.35 3.94 30.06
CA LYS A 235 4.61 5.19 30.25
C LYS A 235 5.54 6.42 30.25
N LYS A 236 6.73 6.30 30.83
CA LYS A 236 7.74 7.36 30.81
C LYS A 236 8.20 7.66 29.38
N VAL A 237 8.48 6.64 28.58
CA VAL A 237 8.90 6.76 27.19
C VAL A 237 7.81 7.40 26.33
N LEU A 238 6.55 6.97 26.50
CA LEU A 238 5.42 7.56 25.78
C LEU A 238 5.17 9.02 26.19
N ASN A 239 5.22 9.34 27.46
CA ASN A 239 5.09 10.73 27.93
C ASN A 239 6.19 11.64 27.35
N MET A 240 7.41 11.12 27.21
CA MET A 240 8.51 11.86 26.57
C MET A 240 8.19 12.14 25.09
N ALA A 241 7.62 11.17 24.37
CA ALA A 241 7.19 11.35 22.99
C ALA A 241 6.09 12.43 22.87
N VAL A 242 5.08 12.37 23.74
CA VAL A 242 3.99 13.36 23.78
C VAL A 242 4.53 14.76 24.07
N THR A 243 5.39 14.90 25.08
CA THR A 243 5.98 16.18 25.45
C THR A 243 6.84 16.76 24.30
N THR A 244 7.61 15.92 23.61
CA THR A 244 8.42 16.34 22.47
C THR A 244 7.56 16.84 21.32
N ALA A 245 6.48 16.15 20.98
CA ALA A 245 5.55 16.56 19.92
C ALA A 245 4.82 17.86 20.28
N SER A 246 4.38 17.99 21.54
CA SER A 246 3.68 19.18 22.03
C SER A 246 4.56 20.44 21.99
N ALA A 247 5.87 20.29 22.14
CA ALA A 247 6.82 21.40 22.03
C ALA A 247 6.86 22.05 20.63
N THR A 248 6.30 21.37 19.62
CA THR A 248 6.20 21.83 18.22
C THR A 248 4.75 21.98 17.74
N ASP A 249 3.81 22.23 18.66
CA ASP A 249 2.37 22.40 18.39
C ASP A 249 1.73 21.21 17.67
N ASN A 250 2.25 19.99 17.88
CA ASN A 250 1.68 18.75 17.33
C ASN A 250 1.03 17.92 18.42
N VAL A 251 -0.09 17.29 18.06
CA VAL A 251 -0.77 16.32 18.93
C VAL A 251 -0.26 14.92 18.56
N LEU A 252 0.27 14.21 19.56
CA LEU A 252 0.72 12.85 19.43
C LEU A 252 -0.15 11.95 20.31
N GLN A 253 -0.72 10.91 19.71
CA GLN A 253 -1.47 9.88 20.41
C GLN A 253 -0.50 8.80 20.91
N ASP A 254 -0.56 8.50 22.20
CA ASP A 254 0.23 7.45 22.81
C ASP A 254 -0.55 6.12 22.82
N LEU A 255 0.10 5.07 22.36
CA LEU A 255 -0.45 3.72 22.26
C LEU A 255 0.43 2.76 23.06
N LEU A 256 -0.19 2.05 24.00
CA LEU A 256 0.45 0.99 24.76
C LEU A 256 -0.16 -0.36 24.38
N ARG A 257 0.68 -1.32 23.98
CA ARG A 257 0.23 -2.66 23.61
C ARG A 257 0.99 -3.73 24.39
N TYR A 258 0.30 -4.82 24.66
CA TYR A 258 0.88 -6.04 25.23
C TYR A 258 0.91 -7.11 24.15
N ASP A 259 2.08 -7.56 23.75
CA ASP A 259 2.25 -8.60 22.73
C ASP A 259 3.55 -9.36 22.96
N LEU A 260 3.58 -10.64 22.59
CA LEU A 260 4.78 -11.47 22.62
C LEU A 260 5.73 -11.13 21.46
N ASN A 261 5.19 -10.61 20.35
CA ASN A 261 5.93 -10.28 19.15
C ASN A 261 5.74 -8.80 18.78
N VAL A 262 6.77 -8.00 19.01
CA VAL A 262 6.75 -6.55 18.74
C VAL A 262 6.42 -6.23 17.27
N ALA A 263 6.91 -7.02 16.30
CA ALA A 263 6.62 -6.81 14.90
C ALA A 263 5.12 -6.98 14.59
N ASN A 264 4.50 -8.03 15.15
CA ASN A 264 3.06 -8.27 14.99
C ASN A 264 2.23 -7.15 15.62
N ALA A 265 2.61 -6.66 16.80
CA ALA A 265 1.95 -5.54 17.43
C ALA A 265 1.99 -4.27 16.56
N ILE A 266 3.14 -3.95 15.97
CA ILE A 266 3.31 -2.81 15.06
C ILE A 266 2.43 -2.97 13.82
N ILE A 267 2.42 -4.15 13.19
CA ILE A 267 1.62 -4.46 11.99
C ILE A 267 0.11 -4.34 12.29
N SER A 268 -0.33 -4.83 13.45
CA SER A 268 -1.73 -4.70 13.87
C SER A 268 -2.14 -3.24 14.04
N VAL A 269 -1.30 -2.43 14.69
CA VAL A 269 -1.56 -0.99 14.85
C VAL A 269 -1.56 -0.26 13.51
N ILE A 270 -0.67 -0.62 12.57
CA ILE A 270 -0.68 -0.05 11.21
C ILE A 270 -2.06 -0.25 10.57
N LYS A 271 -2.62 -1.45 10.67
CA LYS A 271 -3.94 -1.76 10.10
C LYS A 271 -5.09 -1.09 10.87
N GLU A 272 -5.08 -1.17 12.19
CA GLU A 272 -6.13 -0.63 13.06
C GLU A 272 -6.26 0.89 12.98
N GLN A 273 -5.14 1.59 12.93
CA GLN A 273 -5.10 3.05 12.92
C GLN A 273 -5.03 3.64 11.51
N GLY A 274 -4.97 2.80 10.45
CA GLY A 274 -4.82 3.27 9.07
C GLY A 274 -3.54 4.09 8.88
N ILE A 275 -2.42 3.60 9.40
CA ILE A 275 -1.12 4.28 9.33
C ILE A 275 -0.64 4.33 7.89
N THR A 276 -0.18 5.49 7.47
CA THR A 276 0.38 5.70 6.13
C THR A 276 1.90 5.59 6.12
N ASP A 277 2.54 5.96 7.22
CA ASP A 277 3.99 6.03 7.33
C ASP A 277 4.48 5.45 8.66
N LEU A 278 5.60 4.76 8.62
CA LEU A 278 6.24 4.16 9.79
C LEU A 278 7.65 4.73 9.95
N VAL A 279 7.99 5.23 11.14
CA VAL A 279 9.33 5.72 11.46
C VAL A 279 9.96 4.80 12.51
N LEU A 280 10.95 4.02 12.10
CA LEU A 280 11.68 3.08 12.96
C LEU A 280 13.05 3.65 13.35
N GLY A 281 13.39 3.56 14.63
CA GLY A 281 14.75 3.82 15.10
C GLY A 281 15.66 2.60 14.86
N LEU A 282 16.80 2.81 14.22
CA LEU A 282 17.80 1.75 14.09
C LEU A 282 18.50 1.54 15.43
N HIS A 283 18.42 0.31 15.96
CA HIS A 283 19.04 -0.06 17.23
C HIS A 283 20.41 -0.69 16.99
N GLN A 284 21.46 -0.13 17.58
CA GLN A 284 22.77 -0.76 17.62
C GLN A 284 22.81 -1.80 18.75
N GLY A 285 22.37 -3.02 18.48
CA GLY A 285 22.57 -4.15 19.40
C GLY A 285 24.04 -4.60 19.36
N LYS A 286 24.69 -4.68 20.51
CA LYS A 286 25.97 -5.36 20.67
C LYS A 286 25.71 -6.87 20.61
N GLY A 287 25.60 -7.46 19.44
CA GLY A 287 25.44 -8.91 19.27
C GLY A 287 25.95 -9.34 17.90
N VAL A 288 26.82 -10.33 17.91
CA VAL A 288 27.29 -11.02 16.72
C VAL A 288 26.08 -11.71 16.07
N VAL A 289 25.95 -11.56 14.75
CA VAL A 289 25.05 -12.25 13.84
C VAL A 289 23.72 -11.57 13.57
N SER A 290 23.45 -11.55 12.30
CA SER A 290 22.23 -11.27 11.56
C SER A 290 22.04 -9.81 11.19
N SER A 291 21.45 -9.66 10.04
CA SER A 291 20.91 -8.49 9.38
C SER A 291 21.16 -7.13 10.07
N PHE A 292 21.79 -6.23 9.36
CA PHE A 292 22.00 -4.85 9.77
C PHE A 292 20.70 -4.15 10.27
N LEU A 293 19.59 -4.47 9.67
CA LEU A 293 18.27 -3.92 10.02
C LEU A 293 17.65 -4.61 11.25
N GLY A 294 18.11 -5.80 11.61
CA GLY A 294 17.53 -6.64 12.65
C GLY A 294 16.28 -7.40 12.20
N ASN A 295 16.08 -8.58 12.77
CA ASN A 295 14.98 -9.49 12.40
C ASN A 295 13.59 -8.84 12.52
N MET A 296 13.39 -7.95 13.50
CA MET A 296 12.13 -7.25 13.70
C MET A 296 11.82 -6.31 12.53
N THR A 297 12.78 -5.52 12.10
CA THR A 297 12.60 -4.57 11.00
C THR A 297 12.37 -5.30 9.68
N GLU A 298 13.07 -6.39 9.44
CA GLU A 298 12.86 -7.23 8.24
C GLU A 298 11.46 -7.86 8.24
N ALA A 299 11.01 -8.37 9.38
CA ALA A 299 9.66 -8.91 9.51
C ALA A 299 8.59 -7.85 9.24
N ILE A 300 8.77 -6.62 9.74
CA ILE A 300 7.86 -5.51 9.49
C ILE A 300 7.85 -5.15 8.00
N LEU A 301 9.02 -4.99 7.38
CA LEU A 301 9.14 -4.67 5.95
C LEU A 301 8.54 -5.77 5.05
N GLY A 302 8.60 -7.03 5.47
CA GLY A 302 8.03 -8.16 4.75
C GLY A 302 6.51 -8.27 4.85
N GLN A 303 5.92 -7.76 5.94
CA GLN A 303 4.49 -7.94 6.24
C GLN A 303 3.66 -6.65 6.19
N SER A 304 4.30 -5.48 6.05
CA SER A 304 3.61 -4.20 5.92
C SER A 304 3.94 -3.52 4.60
N ASN A 305 2.95 -2.85 4.03
CA ASN A 305 3.09 -2.09 2.78
C ASN A 305 2.79 -0.60 3.01
N VAL A 306 3.45 -0.01 3.99
CA VAL A 306 3.44 1.44 4.24
C VAL A 306 4.81 2.01 3.94
N THR A 307 4.90 3.32 3.69
CA THR A 307 6.19 3.98 3.56
C THR A 307 6.92 3.89 4.89
N THR A 308 8.07 3.21 4.90
CA THR A 308 8.85 2.97 6.12
C THR A 308 10.16 3.72 6.07
N LEU A 309 10.41 4.56 7.07
CA LEU A 309 11.66 5.27 7.27
C LEU A 309 12.42 4.64 8.44
N ILE A 310 13.66 4.20 8.19
CA ILE A 310 14.53 3.66 9.22
C ILE A 310 15.61 4.68 9.50
N TYR A 311 15.57 5.26 10.70
CA TYR A 311 16.41 6.39 11.08
C TYR A 311 17.45 6.03 12.13
N ARG A 312 18.70 6.42 11.86
CA ARG A 312 19.80 6.44 12.83
C ARG A 312 20.20 7.87 13.11
N PRO A 313 19.79 8.45 14.23
CA PRO A 313 20.24 9.75 14.66
C PRO A 313 21.66 9.67 15.24
N ILE A 314 22.54 10.57 14.81
CA ILE A 314 23.86 10.83 15.44
C ILE A 314 23.87 12.23 16.03
N GLN A 315 23.23 13.18 15.36
CA GLN A 315 23.08 14.57 15.77
C GLN A 315 21.61 14.98 15.76
N PRO A 316 21.23 16.02 16.51
CA PRO A 316 19.88 16.57 16.47
C PRO A 316 19.53 17.04 15.05
N ILE A 317 18.30 16.72 14.60
CA ILE A 317 17.86 17.05 13.25
C ILE A 317 17.88 18.56 12.95
N ALA A 318 17.68 19.38 13.98
CA ALA A 318 17.74 20.84 13.87
C ALA A 318 19.14 21.39 13.57
N THR A 319 20.20 20.60 13.73
CA THR A 319 21.60 21.01 13.44
C THR A 319 22.05 20.59 12.03
N VAL A 320 21.21 19.88 11.31
CA VAL A 320 21.51 19.40 9.96
C VAL A 320 21.48 20.56 8.97
N LYS A 321 22.55 20.72 8.20
CA LYS A 321 22.66 21.76 7.17
C LYS A 321 22.26 21.28 5.78
N ARG A 322 22.56 20.01 5.47
CA ARG A 322 22.24 19.43 4.16
C ARG A 322 21.66 18.02 4.29
N HIS A 323 20.70 17.74 3.46
CA HIS A 323 20.17 16.41 3.24
C HIS A 323 20.67 15.89 1.88
N LEU A 324 21.52 14.87 1.87
CA LEU A 324 21.96 14.17 0.67
C LEU A 324 20.99 13.04 0.39
N VAL A 325 20.28 13.09 -0.74
CA VAL A 325 19.20 12.16 -1.07
C VAL A 325 19.61 11.32 -2.28
N VAL A 326 19.92 10.05 -2.06
CA VAL A 326 20.27 9.10 -3.12
C VAL A 326 19.02 8.37 -3.57
N VAL A 327 18.72 8.48 -4.84
CA VAL A 327 17.50 7.97 -5.45
C VAL A 327 17.86 6.92 -6.51
N PRO A 328 17.28 5.71 -6.47
CA PRO A 328 17.53 4.70 -7.47
C PRO A 328 16.93 5.11 -8.83
N ALA A 329 17.55 4.67 -9.90
CA ALA A 329 17.01 4.83 -11.25
C ALA A 329 15.63 4.19 -11.37
N ARG A 330 14.73 4.81 -12.11
CA ARG A 330 13.33 4.40 -12.31
C ARG A 330 12.44 4.49 -11.06
N ALA A 331 12.89 5.16 -9.99
CA ALA A 331 12.06 5.38 -8.81
C ALA A 331 10.78 6.16 -9.13
N GLU A 332 10.82 7.06 -10.11
CA GLU A 332 9.67 7.84 -10.58
C GLU A 332 8.53 6.99 -11.15
N LYS A 333 8.81 5.74 -11.53
CA LYS A 333 7.81 4.78 -12.04
C LYS A 333 7.11 3.98 -10.93
N GLU A 334 7.56 4.12 -9.69
CA GLU A 334 6.99 3.41 -8.55
C GLU A 334 5.88 4.23 -7.86
N VAL A 335 4.85 3.53 -7.41
CA VAL A 335 3.68 4.14 -6.73
C VAL A 335 4.08 4.95 -5.49
N GLY A 336 5.11 4.52 -4.78
CA GLY A 336 5.60 5.18 -3.58
C GLY A 336 6.42 6.45 -3.82
N PHE A 337 6.75 6.77 -5.08
CA PHE A 337 7.58 7.93 -5.41
C PHE A 337 7.03 9.24 -4.86
N PRO A 338 5.78 9.61 -5.14
CA PRO A 338 5.22 10.85 -4.61
C PRO A 338 5.20 10.92 -3.09
N MET A 339 4.95 9.80 -2.41
CA MET A 339 4.84 9.74 -0.96
C MET A 339 6.17 10.09 -0.28
N TRP A 340 7.26 9.42 -0.64
CA TRP A 340 8.55 9.71 -0.03
C TRP A 340 9.12 11.06 -0.47
N VAL A 341 8.88 11.49 -1.72
CA VAL A 341 9.30 12.81 -2.18
C VAL A 341 8.68 13.90 -1.31
N ASN A 342 7.38 13.82 -1.01
CA ASN A 342 6.72 14.77 -0.10
C ASN A 342 7.39 14.82 1.29
N LYS A 343 7.83 13.68 1.83
CA LYS A 343 8.54 13.66 3.13
C LYS A 343 9.86 14.43 3.06
N VAL A 344 10.61 14.21 1.99
CA VAL A 344 11.88 14.92 1.77
C VAL A 344 11.63 16.42 1.56
N TRP A 345 10.62 16.80 0.77
CA TRP A 345 10.24 18.20 0.58
C TRP A 345 9.81 18.87 1.88
N ASN A 346 9.01 18.16 2.68
CA ASN A 346 8.55 18.68 3.97
C ASN A 346 9.69 18.91 4.94
N ILE A 347 10.64 17.98 5.09
CA ILE A 347 11.77 18.18 6.00
C ILE A 347 12.64 19.33 5.58
N ILE A 348 12.92 19.50 4.28
CA ILE A 348 13.73 20.62 3.77
C ILE A 348 13.02 21.95 4.04
N HIS A 349 11.71 22.01 3.72
CA HIS A 349 10.91 23.21 3.97
C HIS A 349 10.79 23.54 5.48
N ASN A 350 10.69 22.51 6.33
CA ASN A 350 10.48 22.68 7.77
C ASN A 350 11.78 22.98 8.53
N SER A 351 12.92 22.42 8.08
CA SER A 351 14.22 22.62 8.69
C SER A 351 14.99 23.83 8.13
N GLY A 352 14.68 24.28 6.91
CA GLY A 352 15.45 25.26 6.17
C GLY A 352 16.82 24.74 5.71
N ALA A 353 17.06 23.43 5.78
CA ALA A 353 18.28 22.80 5.30
C ALA A 353 18.25 22.64 3.76
N LYS A 354 19.44 22.57 3.16
CA LYS A 354 19.59 22.35 1.71
C LYS A 354 19.47 20.88 1.36
N ALA A 355 18.85 20.56 0.22
CA ALA A 355 18.88 19.20 -0.35
C ALA A 355 19.93 19.08 -1.47
N VAL A 356 20.56 17.90 -1.56
CA VAL A 356 21.35 17.51 -2.73
C VAL A 356 20.82 16.16 -3.20
N PHE A 357 20.16 16.16 -4.35
CA PHE A 357 19.61 14.94 -4.93
C PHE A 357 20.63 14.30 -5.87
N TYR A 358 20.90 13.02 -5.63
CA TYR A 358 21.71 12.17 -6.46
C TYR A 358 20.78 11.17 -7.16
N ALA A 359 20.53 11.36 -8.45
CA ALA A 359 19.58 10.58 -9.22
C ALA A 359 19.99 10.46 -10.67
N SER A 360 19.43 9.47 -11.40
CA SER A 360 19.55 9.38 -12.85
C SER A 360 18.93 10.58 -13.57
N GLU A 361 19.28 10.81 -14.82
CA GLU A 361 18.78 11.94 -15.60
C GLU A 361 17.25 11.94 -15.70
N ASP A 362 16.65 10.77 -15.97
CA ASP A 362 15.19 10.61 -16.03
C ASP A 362 14.52 10.98 -14.72
N THR A 363 14.98 10.41 -13.59
CA THR A 363 14.44 10.72 -12.26
C THR A 363 14.61 12.19 -11.89
N THR A 364 15.76 12.77 -12.25
CA THR A 364 16.07 14.20 -12.03
C THR A 364 15.09 15.10 -12.76
N MET A 365 14.64 14.72 -13.95
CA MET A 365 13.66 15.48 -14.72
C MET A 365 12.33 15.59 -13.96
N TYR A 366 11.83 14.49 -13.38
CA TYR A 366 10.62 14.49 -12.55
C TYR A 366 10.81 15.30 -11.25
N LEU A 367 11.95 15.17 -10.59
CA LEU A 367 12.24 15.96 -9.37
C LEU A 367 12.28 17.46 -9.69
N LYS A 368 12.84 17.87 -10.84
CA LYS A 368 12.85 19.27 -11.30
C LYS A 368 11.45 19.78 -11.64
N GLU A 369 10.55 18.95 -12.13
CA GLU A 369 9.14 19.34 -12.32
C GLU A 369 8.44 19.64 -10.99
N ILE A 370 8.67 18.82 -9.97
CA ILE A 370 8.15 19.05 -8.62
C ILE A 370 8.79 20.33 -8.04
N TYR A 371 10.09 20.51 -8.22
CA TYR A 371 10.83 21.72 -7.80
C TYR A 371 10.25 23.01 -8.40
N LYS A 372 9.87 23.01 -9.67
CA LYS A 372 9.23 24.17 -10.32
C LYS A 372 7.89 24.54 -9.68
N LYS A 373 7.12 23.55 -9.25
CA LYS A 373 5.81 23.76 -8.61
C LYS A 373 5.93 24.15 -7.14
N ARG A 374 6.92 23.60 -6.44
CA ARG A 374 7.14 23.78 -5.00
C ARG A 374 8.65 23.96 -4.75
N PRO A 375 9.16 25.19 -4.89
CA PRO A 375 10.60 25.46 -4.78
C PRO A 375 11.11 25.23 -3.34
N ILE A 376 12.27 24.62 -3.26
CA ILE A 376 13.06 24.40 -2.03
C ILE A 376 14.52 24.73 -2.32
N GLU A 377 15.37 24.83 -1.32
CA GLU A 377 16.80 24.95 -1.56
C GLU A 377 17.38 23.57 -1.96
N ALA A 378 17.58 23.34 -3.25
CA ALA A 378 17.99 22.04 -3.77
C ALA A 378 19.03 22.13 -4.90
N GLU A 379 19.96 21.17 -4.91
CA GLU A 379 20.89 20.87 -5.98
C GLU A 379 20.63 19.46 -6.53
N PHE A 380 20.95 19.25 -7.80
CA PHE A 380 20.75 17.96 -8.49
C PHE A 380 22.06 17.50 -9.11
N SER A 381 22.51 16.31 -8.74
CA SER A 381 23.72 15.65 -9.25
C SER A 381 23.36 14.33 -9.90
N SER A 382 24.09 13.96 -10.97
CA SER A 382 23.90 12.65 -11.60
C SER A 382 24.38 11.52 -10.69
N PHE A 383 23.59 10.44 -10.66
CA PHE A 383 23.92 9.20 -9.97
C PHE A 383 23.31 8.05 -10.76
N ASP A 384 24.15 7.34 -11.49
CA ASP A 384 23.71 6.28 -12.39
C ASP A 384 24.11 4.88 -11.93
N ASP A 385 25.19 4.76 -11.12
CA ASP A 385 25.70 3.49 -10.68
C ASP A 385 25.82 3.40 -9.13
N TRP A 386 25.31 2.32 -8.58
CA TRP A 386 25.40 2.02 -7.14
C TRP A 386 26.82 1.63 -6.69
N ASP A 387 27.73 1.30 -7.61
CA ASP A 387 29.13 1.07 -7.28
C ASP A 387 29.82 2.40 -6.88
N ASP A 388 29.33 3.52 -7.38
CA ASP A 388 29.82 4.87 -7.04
C ASP A 388 29.28 5.39 -5.67
N PHE A 389 28.37 4.66 -5.02
CA PHE A 389 27.79 5.06 -3.74
C PHE A 389 28.85 5.41 -2.69
N LEU A 390 29.99 4.71 -2.68
CA LEU A 390 31.05 4.96 -1.73
C LEU A 390 31.81 6.26 -1.98
N ILE A 391 31.73 6.85 -3.19
CA ILE A 391 32.36 8.14 -3.50
C ILE A 391 31.70 9.22 -2.62
N MET A 392 30.43 9.13 -2.34
CA MET A 392 29.69 10.05 -1.47
C MET A 392 30.24 10.09 -0.05
N SER A 393 30.90 9.01 0.42
CA SER A 393 31.53 9.03 1.76
C SER A 393 32.65 10.05 1.89
N ARG A 394 33.21 10.52 0.77
CA ARG A 394 34.24 11.56 0.73
C ARG A 394 33.66 12.99 0.70
N GLU A 395 32.43 13.14 0.23
CA GLU A 395 31.74 14.42 0.07
C GLU A 395 30.85 14.78 1.26
N ILE A 396 30.45 13.79 2.02
CA ILE A 396 29.56 13.99 3.18
C ILE A 396 30.31 14.64 4.35
N LYS A 397 29.71 15.67 4.91
CA LYS A 397 30.21 16.36 6.11
C LYS A 397 29.53 15.82 7.37
N SER A 398 30.12 16.10 8.53
CA SER A 398 29.58 15.63 9.81
C SER A 398 28.20 16.20 10.16
N ASP A 399 27.87 17.38 9.59
CA ASP A 399 26.59 18.08 9.76
C ASP A 399 25.55 17.77 8.64
N ASP A 400 25.83 16.78 7.80
CA ASP A 400 24.92 16.29 6.78
C ASP A 400 24.11 15.07 7.27
N THR A 401 22.93 14.88 6.70
CA THR A 401 22.14 13.66 6.85
C THR A 401 22.00 12.95 5.50
N LEU A 402 22.31 11.67 5.45
CA LEU A 402 22.20 10.85 4.25
C LEU A 402 20.82 10.18 4.19
N TRP A 403 20.10 10.38 3.10
CA TRP A 403 18.86 9.70 2.77
C TRP A 403 19.12 8.72 1.64
N VAL A 404 18.74 7.48 1.81
CA VAL A 404 18.87 6.46 0.76
C VAL A 404 17.50 5.88 0.48
N VAL A 405 16.98 6.14 -0.71
CA VAL A 405 15.73 5.54 -1.16
C VAL A 405 16.02 4.11 -1.60
N MET A 406 15.45 3.16 -0.87
CA MET A 406 15.62 1.74 -1.10
C MET A 406 14.48 1.21 -1.98
N SER A 407 14.73 0.10 -2.66
CA SER A 407 13.70 -0.65 -3.37
C SER A 407 13.63 -2.08 -2.88
N ARG A 408 12.45 -2.68 -2.94
CA ARG A 408 12.27 -4.10 -2.62
C ARG A 408 12.67 -4.95 -3.82
N ARG A 409 13.09 -6.20 -3.59
CA ARG A 409 13.42 -7.14 -4.67
C ARG A 409 12.26 -7.26 -5.64
N GLU A 410 12.58 -7.51 -6.92
CA GLU A 410 11.60 -7.65 -8.02
C GLU A 410 10.84 -6.35 -8.40
N ARG A 411 11.27 -5.20 -7.92
CA ARG A 411 10.69 -3.90 -8.31
C ARG A 411 11.55 -3.19 -9.37
N LEU A 412 10.93 -2.25 -10.10
CA LEU A 412 11.54 -1.56 -11.24
C LEU A 412 12.81 -0.77 -10.88
N SER A 413 12.84 -0.20 -9.68
CA SER A 413 13.97 0.57 -9.17
C SER A 413 14.99 -0.27 -8.40
N TYR A 414 14.79 -1.60 -8.27
CA TYR A 414 15.69 -2.46 -7.52
C TYR A 414 17.01 -2.68 -8.27
N HIS A 415 18.10 -2.52 -7.54
CA HIS A 415 19.45 -2.88 -7.99
C HIS A 415 20.12 -3.82 -6.98
N ALA A 416 20.85 -4.83 -7.48
CA ALA A 416 21.47 -5.86 -6.63
C ALA A 416 22.42 -5.28 -5.57
N ASN A 417 23.16 -4.21 -5.89
CA ASN A 417 24.08 -3.54 -4.99
C ASN A 417 23.41 -2.84 -3.80
N MET A 418 22.08 -2.60 -3.86
CA MET A 418 21.32 -2.07 -2.71
C MET A 418 21.41 -2.97 -1.48
N SER A 419 21.57 -4.27 -1.67
CA SER A 419 21.75 -5.22 -0.56
C SER A 419 23.05 -4.97 0.24
N ARG A 420 24.02 -4.26 -0.34
CA ARG A 420 25.31 -3.91 0.31
C ARG A 420 25.23 -2.58 1.07
N ILE A 421 24.23 -1.74 0.78
CA ILE A 421 24.09 -0.39 1.38
C ILE A 421 24.10 -0.44 2.91
N PRO A 422 23.37 -1.34 3.60
CA PRO A 422 23.42 -1.44 5.05
C PRO A 422 24.84 -1.64 5.58
N ASN A 423 25.63 -2.47 4.95
CA ASN A 423 27.03 -2.71 5.35
C ASN A 423 27.90 -1.47 5.12
N TYR A 424 27.70 -0.76 4.00
CA TYR A 424 28.43 0.47 3.71
C TYR A 424 28.10 1.58 4.71
N LEU A 425 26.84 1.74 5.09
CA LEU A 425 26.40 2.71 6.09
C LEU A 425 27.03 2.43 7.45
N ASN A 426 27.12 1.18 7.83
CA ASN A 426 27.74 0.79 9.10
C ASN A 426 29.27 0.98 9.14
N LYS A 427 29.93 0.83 7.99
CA LYS A 427 31.39 0.89 7.91
C LYS A 427 31.94 2.29 7.62
N TYR A 428 31.29 3.02 6.71
CA TYR A 428 31.84 4.26 6.15
C TYR A 428 31.10 5.54 6.56
N PHE A 429 29.88 5.41 7.12
CA PHE A 429 29.05 6.56 7.51
C PHE A 429 28.72 6.58 9.01
N GLN A 430 29.65 6.11 9.84
CA GLN A 430 29.41 5.96 11.28
C GLN A 430 29.15 7.28 11.99
N SER A 431 29.75 8.38 11.52
CA SER A 431 29.65 9.71 12.09
C SER A 431 28.42 10.50 11.59
N ASN A 432 27.65 9.97 10.65
CA ASN A 432 26.55 10.68 10.04
C ASN A 432 25.18 10.07 10.43
N SER A 433 24.20 10.93 10.60
CA SER A 433 22.81 10.52 10.64
C SER A 433 22.38 10.01 9.27
N PHE A 434 21.56 8.97 9.24
CA PHE A 434 20.97 8.51 7.97
C PHE A 434 19.54 8.04 8.11
N VAL A 435 18.81 8.12 6.99
CA VAL A 435 17.44 7.63 6.83
C VAL A 435 17.39 6.68 5.63
N LEU A 436 17.01 5.43 5.86
CA LEU A 436 16.65 4.51 4.79
C LEU A 436 15.16 4.63 4.54
N VAL A 437 14.78 4.90 3.31
CA VAL A 437 13.38 5.05 2.92
C VAL A 437 12.96 3.84 2.10
N TYR A 438 12.01 3.06 2.61
CA TYR A 438 11.35 1.98 1.90
C TYR A 438 9.96 2.45 1.47
N PRO A 439 9.77 2.85 0.21
CA PRO A 439 8.50 3.35 -0.27
C PRO A 439 7.40 2.29 -0.23
N ILE A 440 6.15 2.73 -0.12
CA ILE A 440 4.98 1.89 -0.39
C ILE A 440 5.03 1.35 -1.82
N GLN A 441 4.58 0.12 -2.04
CA GLN A 441 4.64 -0.57 -3.31
C GLN A 441 3.23 -0.85 -3.85
N ALA A 442 3.09 -1.02 -5.17
CA ALA A 442 1.84 -1.47 -5.77
C ALA A 442 1.58 -2.95 -5.43
N GLY A 443 0.34 -3.25 -5.01
CA GLY A 443 -0.11 -4.59 -4.66
C GLY A 443 -0.09 -4.89 -3.16
N GLU A 444 -0.83 -5.92 -2.76
CA GLU A 444 -0.81 -6.43 -1.38
C GLU A 444 0.58 -7.01 -1.06
N THR A 445 0.95 -6.94 0.21
CA THR A 445 2.13 -7.63 0.75
C THR A 445 1.95 -9.14 0.50
N ASN A 446 2.57 -9.63 -0.55
CA ASN A 446 2.52 -11.05 -0.87
C ASN A 446 3.39 -11.79 0.16
N ASN A 447 2.78 -12.64 0.97
CA ASN A 447 3.40 -13.57 1.93
C ASN A 447 4.33 -14.62 1.27
N ARG A 448 4.99 -14.31 0.15
CA ARG A 448 5.83 -15.24 -0.62
C ARG A 448 7.27 -15.38 -0.15
N TYR A 449 7.61 -14.85 1.02
CA TYR A 449 8.98 -15.02 1.57
C TYR A 449 8.98 -15.72 2.94
N LEU A 450 8.18 -16.77 3.07
CA LEU A 450 8.38 -17.79 4.08
C LEU A 450 8.57 -19.13 3.34
N VAL A 451 9.72 -19.31 2.73
CA VAL A 451 10.41 -20.60 2.54
C VAL A 451 11.89 -20.30 2.59
#